data_0787db9f70d53c09ceb441416db17789
#
_entry.id   0787db9f70d53c09ceb441416db17789
#
_cell.length_a   1.000
_cell.length_b   1.000
_cell.length_c   1.000
_cell.angle_alpha   90.00
_cell.angle_beta   90.00
_cell.angle_gamma   90.00
#
_symmetry.space_group_name_H-M   'P 1'
#
loop_
_entity.id
_entity.type
_entity.pdbx_description
1 polymer ?
#
loop_
_entity_poly.entity_id
_entity_poly.type
_entity_poly.pdbx_seq_one_letter_code
_entity_poly.pdbx_strand_id
1 'polypeptide(L)'
;MISVAALTKRFGDQTAVDAVSFEVPPGQIVGFLGPNGAGKSTTLKMLTGMIQPTSGTATVCGFDLCRQTVEVKRHCGFVPESGAVFESLTGLEYLEMIAALYSIPQQAALDRIHQFLAFFDLSFTDLTQKLLGAYSKGMRRKVVITAALLHNPPVVYFDEPLDGLDANAAVGFKTLIQTLAREGKTIIYSSHILDVVERVCHRVIIIDKGKLLLDGKPDELVASHRAGTLERLFTQVTGGDELERRAEDFAKTFRE
;
A
#
# COMPACT_ATOMS: atom_id res chain seq x y z
N MET A 1 -4.25 1.79 -16.38
CA MET A 1 -4.01 2.96 -15.53
C MET A 1 -2.56 3.00 -15.05
N ILE A 2 -1.99 1.87 -14.62
CA ILE A 2 -0.56 1.73 -14.32
C ILE A 2 0.03 0.73 -15.33
N SER A 3 1.15 1.09 -15.98
CA SER A 3 1.92 0.17 -16.83
C SER A 3 3.37 0.22 -16.41
N VAL A 4 3.97 -0.94 -16.22
CA VAL A 4 5.34 -1.12 -15.72
C VAL A 4 6.07 -2.06 -16.66
N ALA A 5 7.23 -1.64 -17.18
CA ALA A 5 8.02 -2.40 -18.12
C ALA A 5 9.48 -2.48 -17.66
N ALA A 6 9.92 -3.69 -17.31
CA ALA A 6 11.28 -4.05 -16.87
C ALA A 6 11.85 -3.11 -15.79
N LEU A 7 10.97 -2.67 -14.85
CA LEU A 7 11.33 -1.70 -13.82
C LEU A 7 12.37 -2.29 -12.88
N THR A 8 13.49 -1.59 -12.72
CA THR A 8 14.64 -2.07 -11.94
C THR A 8 15.11 -1.00 -10.97
N LYS A 9 15.46 -1.41 -9.75
CA LYS A 9 16.11 -0.54 -8.76
C LYS A 9 17.32 -1.22 -8.14
N ARG A 10 18.46 -0.55 -8.22
CA ARG A 10 19.70 -0.95 -7.55
C ARG A 10 20.12 0.11 -6.53
N PHE A 11 20.63 -0.33 -5.40
CA PHE A 11 21.26 0.48 -4.38
C PHE A 11 22.68 -0.04 -4.19
N GLY A 12 23.67 0.63 -4.79
CA GLY A 12 25.02 0.08 -4.90
C GLY A 12 25.01 -1.27 -5.62
N ASP A 13 25.54 -2.30 -4.99
CA ASP A 13 25.59 -3.67 -5.53
C ASP A 13 24.31 -4.46 -5.31
N GLN A 14 23.39 -3.97 -4.47
CA GLN A 14 22.14 -4.67 -4.15
C GLN A 14 21.05 -4.31 -5.18
N THR A 15 20.48 -5.31 -5.86
CA THR A 15 19.31 -5.17 -6.70
C THR A 15 18.05 -5.40 -5.84
N ALA A 16 17.32 -4.34 -5.56
CA ALA A 16 16.11 -4.40 -4.74
C ALA A 16 14.84 -4.73 -5.57
N VAL A 17 14.83 -4.35 -6.86
CA VAL A 17 13.78 -4.68 -7.83
C VAL A 17 14.48 -5.01 -9.15
N ASP A 18 14.13 -6.13 -9.77
CA ASP A 18 14.82 -6.70 -10.92
C ASP A 18 13.83 -6.95 -12.08
N ALA A 19 13.83 -6.05 -13.04
CA ALA A 19 13.08 -6.13 -14.30
C ALA A 19 11.59 -6.48 -14.15
N VAL A 20 10.91 -5.94 -13.15
CA VAL A 20 9.49 -6.22 -12.86
C VAL A 20 8.61 -5.56 -13.94
N SER A 21 7.66 -6.33 -14.49
CA SER A 21 6.71 -5.86 -15.51
C SER A 21 5.30 -6.31 -15.16
N PHE A 22 4.35 -5.38 -15.15
CA PHE A 22 2.92 -5.65 -14.96
C PHE A 22 2.09 -4.45 -15.40
N GLU A 23 0.78 -4.69 -15.58
CA GLU A 23 -0.20 -3.64 -15.89
C GLU A 23 -1.36 -3.71 -14.89
N VAL A 24 -1.91 -2.55 -14.51
CA VAL A 24 -3.10 -2.48 -13.66
C VAL A 24 -4.14 -1.57 -14.34
N PRO A 25 -5.26 -2.13 -14.79
CA PRO A 25 -6.37 -1.35 -15.33
C PRO A 25 -7.08 -0.52 -14.26
N PRO A 26 -7.91 0.46 -14.66
CA PRO A 26 -8.76 1.21 -13.73
C PRO A 26 -9.72 0.30 -12.95
N GLY A 27 -10.08 0.70 -11.73
CA GLY A 27 -11.09 0.02 -10.92
C GLY A 27 -10.63 -1.30 -10.29
N GLN A 28 -9.33 -1.61 -10.34
CA GLN A 28 -8.79 -2.81 -9.68
C GLN A 28 -8.15 -2.52 -8.34
N ILE A 29 -8.37 -3.46 -7.40
CA ILE A 29 -7.55 -3.61 -6.18
C ILE A 29 -6.57 -4.74 -6.46
N VAL A 30 -5.27 -4.41 -6.47
CA VAL A 30 -4.18 -5.38 -6.67
C VAL A 30 -3.43 -5.56 -5.36
N GLY A 31 -3.42 -6.77 -4.83
CA GLY A 31 -2.58 -7.18 -3.71
C GLY A 31 -1.12 -7.31 -4.17
N PHE A 32 -0.22 -6.58 -3.53
CA PHE A 32 1.21 -6.64 -3.84
C PHE A 32 1.95 -7.34 -2.70
N LEU A 33 2.23 -8.63 -2.87
CA LEU A 33 2.67 -9.54 -1.83
C LEU A 33 4.13 -9.91 -1.95
N GLY A 34 4.75 -10.26 -0.85
CA GLY A 34 6.13 -10.75 -0.82
C GLY A 34 6.69 -10.70 0.61
N PRO A 35 7.72 -11.47 0.92
CA PRO A 35 8.39 -11.43 2.22
C PRO A 35 9.05 -10.06 2.47
N ASN A 36 9.53 -9.87 3.70
CA ASN A 36 10.30 -8.66 4.03
C ASN A 36 11.58 -8.62 3.18
N GLY A 37 11.85 -7.44 2.61
CA GLY A 37 12.99 -7.27 1.70
C GLY A 37 12.74 -7.73 0.24
N ALA A 38 11.54 -8.23 -0.09
CA ALA A 38 11.21 -8.67 -1.46
C ALA A 38 11.19 -7.55 -2.51
N GLY A 39 11.19 -6.27 -2.10
CA GLY A 39 11.15 -5.12 -3.00
C GLY A 39 9.80 -4.41 -3.09
N LYS A 40 8.79 -4.79 -2.28
CA LYS A 40 7.44 -4.19 -2.28
C LYS A 40 7.47 -2.67 -2.12
N SER A 41 7.90 -2.18 -0.97
CA SER A 41 7.95 -0.75 -0.67
C SER A 41 8.85 0.03 -1.62
N THR A 42 9.92 -0.59 -2.13
CA THR A 42 10.79 0.01 -3.15
C THR A 42 10.03 0.20 -4.47
N THR A 43 9.27 -0.80 -4.90
CA THR A 43 8.42 -0.69 -6.10
C THR A 43 7.36 0.39 -5.93
N LEU A 44 6.65 0.42 -4.80
CA LEU A 44 5.64 1.46 -4.53
C LEU A 44 6.27 2.87 -4.50
N LYS A 45 7.44 3.04 -3.88
CA LYS A 45 8.16 4.32 -3.88
C LYS A 45 8.61 4.76 -5.28
N MET A 46 8.97 3.82 -6.16
CA MET A 46 9.21 4.17 -7.57
C MET A 46 7.92 4.62 -8.24
N LEU A 47 6.83 3.86 -8.15
CA LEU A 47 5.56 4.17 -8.81
C LEU A 47 4.90 5.47 -8.32
N THR A 48 5.23 5.92 -7.12
CA THR A 48 4.82 7.23 -6.59
C THR A 48 5.77 8.37 -6.93
N GLY A 49 6.86 8.08 -7.66
CA GLY A 49 7.89 9.08 -8.00
C GLY A 49 8.69 9.58 -6.79
N MET A 50 8.72 8.85 -5.67
CA MET A 50 9.55 9.18 -4.51
C MET A 50 11.02 8.83 -4.73
N ILE A 51 11.28 7.75 -5.47
CA ILE A 51 12.63 7.35 -5.88
C ILE A 51 12.64 7.07 -7.39
N GLN A 52 13.76 7.37 -8.03
CA GLN A 52 13.94 7.09 -9.45
C GLN A 52 14.33 5.62 -9.67
N PRO A 53 13.82 4.95 -10.71
CA PRO A 53 14.31 3.64 -11.14
C PRO A 53 15.76 3.75 -11.65
N THR A 54 16.49 2.65 -11.59
CA THR A 54 17.81 2.53 -12.20
C THR A 54 17.69 2.27 -13.71
N SER A 55 16.68 1.48 -14.10
CA SER A 55 16.34 1.21 -15.52
C SER A 55 14.89 0.74 -15.62
N GLY A 56 14.40 0.56 -16.85
CA GLY A 56 13.00 0.27 -17.13
C GLY A 56 12.15 1.54 -17.14
N THR A 57 10.86 1.36 -17.41
CA THR A 57 9.90 2.47 -17.51
C THR A 57 8.60 2.13 -16.77
N ALA A 58 7.89 3.17 -16.34
CA ALA A 58 6.51 3.02 -15.87
C ALA A 58 5.71 4.27 -16.22
N THR A 59 4.42 4.08 -16.43
CA THR A 59 3.44 5.15 -16.56
C THR A 59 2.33 4.98 -15.53
N VAL A 60 1.89 6.08 -14.96
CA VAL A 60 0.76 6.13 -14.02
C VAL A 60 -0.21 7.18 -14.52
N CYS A 61 -1.47 6.81 -14.75
CA CYS A 61 -2.47 7.68 -15.37
C CYS A 61 -2.05 8.26 -16.73
N GLY A 62 -1.18 7.56 -17.48
CA GLY A 62 -0.63 8.04 -18.75
C GLY A 62 0.62 8.93 -18.60
N PHE A 63 1.02 9.31 -17.40
CA PHE A 63 2.20 10.12 -17.14
C PHE A 63 3.45 9.26 -16.93
N ASP A 64 4.54 9.62 -17.62
CA ASP A 64 5.82 8.94 -17.46
C ASP A 64 6.45 9.22 -16.10
N LEU A 65 6.84 8.16 -15.41
CA LEU A 65 7.36 8.22 -14.04
C LEU A 65 8.60 9.12 -13.88
N CYS A 66 9.48 9.13 -14.86
CA CYS A 66 10.75 9.86 -14.81
C CYS A 66 10.63 11.28 -15.36
N ARG A 67 9.87 11.43 -16.45
CA ARG A 67 9.78 12.72 -17.17
C ARG A 67 8.68 13.63 -16.61
N GLN A 68 7.63 13.05 -16.02
CA GLN A 68 6.44 13.76 -15.54
C GLN A 68 6.15 13.43 -14.07
N THR A 69 7.20 13.33 -13.25
CA THR A 69 7.11 12.92 -11.83
C THR A 69 6.11 13.75 -11.01
N VAL A 70 6.00 15.05 -11.28
CA VAL A 70 5.06 15.94 -10.57
C VAL A 70 3.61 15.55 -10.91
N GLU A 71 3.33 15.26 -12.18
CA GLU A 71 1.99 14.81 -12.60
C GLU A 71 1.66 13.44 -12.01
N VAL A 72 2.62 12.50 -11.98
CA VAL A 72 2.45 11.22 -11.28
C VAL A 72 2.05 11.46 -9.83
N LYS A 73 2.78 12.31 -9.10
CA LYS A 73 2.47 12.63 -7.69
C LYS A 73 1.09 13.25 -7.51
N ARG A 74 0.67 14.15 -8.41
CA ARG A 74 -0.67 14.76 -8.38
C ARG A 74 -1.81 13.76 -8.52
N HIS A 75 -1.56 12.65 -9.23
CA HIS A 75 -2.55 11.62 -9.50
C HIS A 75 -2.46 10.43 -8.54
N CYS A 76 -1.56 10.48 -7.56
CA CYS A 76 -1.32 9.39 -6.62
C CYS A 76 -1.58 9.80 -5.18
N GLY A 77 -2.29 8.94 -4.44
CA GLY A 77 -2.24 8.92 -2.98
C GLY A 77 -1.29 7.84 -2.50
N PHE A 78 -0.52 8.10 -1.45
CA PHE A 78 0.39 7.11 -0.88
C PHE A 78 0.32 7.09 0.65
N VAL A 79 0.07 5.91 1.19
CA VAL A 79 0.12 5.63 2.62
C VAL A 79 1.33 4.73 2.87
N PRO A 80 2.44 5.27 3.38
CA PRO A 80 3.64 4.48 3.66
C PRO A 80 3.48 3.61 4.92
N GLU A 81 4.19 2.51 4.99
CA GLU A 81 4.25 1.63 6.18
C GLU A 81 4.66 2.40 7.44
N SER A 82 5.66 3.26 7.34
CA SER A 82 6.18 4.02 8.50
C SER A 82 5.17 4.97 9.13
N GLY A 83 4.12 5.37 8.39
CA GLY A 83 3.17 6.38 8.86
C GLY A 83 3.84 7.72 9.22
N ALA A 84 4.96 8.05 8.58
CA ALA A 84 5.72 9.26 8.88
C ALA A 84 4.90 10.53 8.61
N VAL A 85 4.90 11.43 9.59
CA VAL A 85 4.21 12.72 9.56
C VAL A 85 5.11 13.81 10.15
N PHE A 86 4.75 15.06 9.98
CA PHE A 86 5.39 16.17 10.68
C PHE A 86 4.89 16.22 12.14
N GLU A 87 5.67 15.67 13.06
CA GLU A 87 5.28 15.48 14.46
C GLU A 87 5.02 16.78 15.23
N SER A 88 5.55 17.90 14.75
CA SER A 88 5.37 19.26 15.30
C SER A 88 4.08 19.96 14.85
N LEU A 89 3.32 19.37 13.92
CA LEU A 89 2.04 19.90 13.47
C LEU A 89 0.89 19.21 14.22
N THR A 90 -0.23 19.94 14.35
CA THR A 90 -1.52 19.32 14.66
C THR A 90 -2.03 18.52 13.46
N GLY A 91 -3.02 17.64 13.68
CA GLY A 91 -3.60 16.90 12.57
C GLY A 91 -4.28 17.81 11.54
N LEU A 92 -4.93 18.90 12.00
CA LEU A 92 -5.59 19.86 11.11
C LEU A 92 -4.55 20.63 10.27
N GLU A 93 -3.52 21.21 10.89
CA GLU A 93 -2.45 21.92 10.18
C GLU A 93 -1.79 21.03 9.11
N TYR A 94 -1.56 19.74 9.43
CA TYR A 94 -1.02 18.79 8.47
C TYR A 94 -1.96 18.56 7.28
N LEU A 95 -3.26 18.35 7.52
CA LEU A 95 -4.23 18.13 6.45
C LEU A 95 -4.47 19.41 5.62
N GLU A 96 -4.47 20.60 6.23
CA GLU A 96 -4.56 21.88 5.53
C GLU A 96 -3.31 22.13 4.66
N MET A 97 -2.13 21.79 5.15
CA MET A 97 -0.88 21.83 4.36
C MET A 97 -0.99 20.92 3.12
N ILE A 98 -1.48 19.70 3.28
CA ILE A 98 -1.70 18.77 2.15
C ILE A 98 -2.74 19.36 1.18
N ALA A 99 -3.85 19.90 1.69
CA ALA A 99 -4.87 20.54 0.85
C ALA A 99 -4.29 21.69 0.01
N ALA A 100 -3.45 22.53 0.62
CA ALA A 100 -2.76 23.63 -0.07
C ALA A 100 -1.81 23.12 -1.17
N LEU A 101 -1.02 22.08 -0.90
CA LEU A 101 -0.12 21.45 -1.89
C LEU A 101 -0.85 20.96 -3.14
N TYR A 102 -2.08 20.45 -2.97
CA TYR A 102 -2.92 19.99 -4.06
C TYR A 102 -3.90 21.02 -4.56
N SER A 103 -3.80 22.28 -4.10
CA SER A 103 -4.67 23.41 -4.49
C SER A 103 -6.17 23.10 -4.30
N ILE A 104 -6.51 22.38 -3.22
CA ILE A 104 -7.90 22.08 -2.86
C ILE A 104 -8.49 23.36 -2.22
N PRO A 105 -9.67 23.85 -2.66
CA PRO A 105 -10.35 24.96 -2.01
C PRO A 105 -10.58 24.65 -0.52
N GLN A 106 -10.35 25.64 0.35
CA GLN A 106 -10.38 25.45 1.81
C GLN A 106 -11.68 24.82 2.30
N GLN A 107 -12.84 25.30 1.84
CA GLN A 107 -14.13 24.73 2.23
C GLN A 107 -14.25 23.25 1.84
N ALA A 108 -13.86 22.89 0.62
CA ALA A 108 -13.90 21.51 0.15
C ALA A 108 -12.93 20.59 0.92
N ALA A 109 -11.78 21.13 1.35
CA ALA A 109 -10.84 20.40 2.19
C ALA A 109 -11.44 20.14 3.58
N LEU A 110 -12.02 21.15 4.22
CA LEU A 110 -12.67 21.04 5.53
C LEU A 110 -13.85 20.05 5.49
N ASP A 111 -14.71 20.13 4.46
CA ASP A 111 -15.84 19.20 4.31
C ASP A 111 -15.34 17.74 4.21
N ARG A 112 -14.30 17.47 3.43
CA ARG A 112 -13.69 16.14 3.34
C ARG A 112 -13.06 15.71 4.66
N ILE A 113 -12.34 16.60 5.35
CA ILE A 113 -11.74 16.32 6.66
C ILE A 113 -12.83 15.92 7.66
N HIS A 114 -13.92 16.66 7.73
CA HIS A 114 -15.04 16.31 8.62
C HIS A 114 -15.66 14.94 8.32
N GLN A 115 -15.82 14.59 7.03
CA GLN A 115 -16.28 13.26 6.63
C GLN A 115 -15.33 12.15 7.07
N PHE A 116 -14.00 12.34 6.93
CA PHE A 116 -13.01 11.38 7.39
C PHE A 116 -12.95 11.26 8.92
N LEU A 117 -13.13 12.38 9.65
CA LEU A 117 -13.21 12.34 11.11
C LEU A 117 -14.39 11.49 11.58
N ALA A 118 -15.56 11.71 10.97
CA ALA A 118 -16.76 10.91 11.26
C ALA A 118 -16.56 9.42 10.89
N PHE A 119 -15.92 9.15 9.75
CA PHE A 119 -15.64 7.79 9.29
C PHE A 119 -14.70 7.02 10.21
N PHE A 120 -13.64 7.66 10.71
CA PHE A 120 -12.64 7.04 11.57
C PHE A 120 -12.89 7.20 13.07
N ASP A 121 -14.00 7.83 13.45
CA ASP A 121 -14.31 8.19 14.86
C ASP A 121 -13.14 8.96 15.51
N LEU A 122 -12.67 9.99 14.82
CA LEU A 122 -11.62 10.88 15.31
C LEU A 122 -12.23 12.18 15.83
N SER A 123 -11.82 12.60 17.05
CA SER A 123 -12.25 13.85 17.64
C SER A 123 -11.68 15.05 16.89
N PHE A 124 -12.54 16.03 16.57
CA PHE A 124 -12.10 17.32 16.01
C PHE A 124 -11.19 18.08 16.99
N THR A 125 -11.44 17.95 18.31
CA THR A 125 -10.59 18.54 19.36
C THR A 125 -9.18 17.96 19.32
N ASP A 126 -9.05 16.62 19.21
CA ASP A 126 -7.71 16.01 19.06
C ASP A 126 -7.03 16.50 17.79
N LEU A 127 -7.78 16.60 16.68
CA LEU A 127 -7.23 17.05 15.40
C LEU A 127 -6.67 18.48 15.47
N THR A 128 -7.30 19.39 16.25
CA THR A 128 -6.95 20.83 16.32
C THR A 128 -5.98 21.17 17.43
N GLN A 129 -5.95 20.39 18.53
CA GLN A 129 -5.23 20.78 19.75
C GLN A 129 -4.02 19.87 20.06
N LYS A 130 -3.99 18.67 19.49
CA LYS A 130 -2.95 17.69 19.79
C LYS A 130 -1.96 17.58 18.64
N LEU A 131 -0.67 17.66 18.96
CA LEU A 131 0.39 17.44 17.96
C LEU A 131 0.41 16.00 17.48
N LEU A 132 0.73 15.77 16.21
CA LEU A 132 0.84 14.43 15.61
C LEU A 132 1.88 13.56 16.31
N GLY A 133 2.93 14.14 16.87
CA GLY A 133 3.91 13.43 17.68
C GLY A 133 3.31 12.76 18.94
N ALA A 134 2.20 13.31 19.47
CA ALA A 134 1.51 12.77 20.66
C ALA A 134 0.34 11.82 20.29
N TYR A 135 0.12 11.52 19.00
CA TYR A 135 -0.93 10.58 18.56
C TYR A 135 -0.54 9.13 18.81
N SER A 136 -1.52 8.27 19.11
CA SER A 136 -1.32 6.83 18.99
C SER A 136 -0.99 6.42 17.56
N LYS A 137 -0.39 5.26 17.38
CA LYS A 137 -0.08 4.70 16.05
C LYS A 137 -1.35 4.66 15.17
N GLY A 138 -2.50 4.22 15.74
CA GLY A 138 -3.77 4.15 15.03
C GLY A 138 -4.32 5.51 14.64
N MET A 139 -4.30 6.50 15.53
CA MET A 139 -4.73 7.87 15.22
C MET A 139 -3.87 8.47 14.09
N ARG A 140 -2.55 8.29 14.17
CA ARG A 140 -1.62 8.75 13.12
C ARG A 140 -1.90 8.08 11.79
N ARG A 141 -2.15 6.76 11.78
CA ARG A 141 -2.51 6.01 10.57
C ARG A 141 -3.79 6.54 9.92
N LYS A 142 -4.83 6.81 10.71
CA LYS A 142 -6.09 7.41 10.24
C LYS A 142 -5.85 8.76 9.55
N VAL A 143 -5.03 9.63 10.13
CA VAL A 143 -4.68 10.94 9.52
C VAL A 143 -3.88 10.77 8.23
N VAL A 144 -2.93 9.84 8.17
CA VAL A 144 -2.12 9.57 6.95
C VAL A 144 -3.00 9.02 5.82
N ILE A 145 -3.95 8.14 6.13
CA ILE A 145 -4.94 7.64 5.15
C ILE A 145 -5.79 8.82 4.63
N THR A 146 -6.27 9.69 5.54
CA THR A 146 -7.03 10.89 5.17
C THR A 146 -6.22 11.77 4.23
N ALA A 147 -4.97 12.08 4.56
CA ALA A 147 -4.08 12.90 3.74
C ALA A 147 -3.88 12.32 2.34
N ALA A 148 -3.67 11.01 2.23
CA ALA A 148 -3.48 10.34 0.96
C ALA A 148 -4.72 10.36 0.06
N LEU A 149 -5.92 10.45 0.63
CA LEU A 149 -7.20 10.46 -0.10
C LEU A 149 -7.77 11.88 -0.28
N LEU A 150 -7.25 12.87 0.43
CA LEU A 150 -7.83 14.22 0.53
C LEU A 150 -8.00 14.90 -0.84
N HIS A 151 -7.03 14.73 -1.74
CA HIS A 151 -7.05 15.30 -3.10
C HIS A 151 -7.77 14.42 -4.12
N ASN A 152 -8.47 13.36 -3.67
CA ASN A 152 -9.27 12.45 -4.49
C ASN A 152 -8.49 11.80 -5.65
N PRO A 153 -7.32 11.19 -5.40
CA PRO A 153 -6.48 10.66 -6.46
C PRO A 153 -7.14 9.50 -7.20
N PRO A 154 -6.90 9.32 -8.52
CA PRO A 154 -7.35 8.15 -9.27
C PRO A 154 -6.57 6.86 -8.94
N VAL A 155 -5.34 6.98 -8.41
CA VAL A 155 -4.52 5.84 -7.99
C VAL A 155 -4.12 5.99 -6.54
N VAL A 156 -4.26 4.93 -5.74
CA VAL A 156 -3.85 4.93 -4.34
C VAL A 156 -2.96 3.72 -4.06
N TYR A 157 -1.84 3.98 -3.41
CA TYR A 157 -0.91 2.98 -2.93
C TYR A 157 -0.99 2.90 -1.40
N PHE A 158 -1.28 1.73 -0.89
CA PHE A 158 -1.34 1.44 0.54
C PHE A 158 -0.25 0.43 0.91
N ASP A 159 0.73 0.87 1.69
CA ASP A 159 1.79 0.01 2.22
C ASP A 159 1.48 -0.31 3.68
N GLU A 160 1.05 -1.56 3.95
CA GLU A 160 0.60 -2.06 5.26
C GLU A 160 -0.43 -1.15 5.96
N PRO A 161 -1.55 -0.76 5.31
CA PRO A 161 -2.45 0.29 5.81
C PRO A 161 -3.22 -0.10 7.09
N LEU A 162 -3.39 -1.38 7.37
CA LEU A 162 -4.12 -1.85 8.55
C LEU A 162 -3.28 -1.84 9.83
N ASP A 163 -1.96 -1.68 9.70
CA ASP A 163 -1.07 -1.69 10.85
C ASP A 163 -1.37 -0.52 11.80
N GLY A 164 -1.76 -0.86 13.03
CA GLY A 164 -2.16 0.09 14.07
C GLY A 164 -3.62 0.50 14.06
N LEU A 165 -4.44 0.09 13.07
CA LEU A 165 -5.89 0.30 13.12
C LEU A 165 -6.56 -0.69 14.08
N ASP A 166 -7.58 -0.23 14.79
CA ASP A 166 -8.48 -1.10 15.53
C ASP A 166 -9.37 -1.93 14.60
N ALA A 167 -10.01 -2.98 15.14
CA ALA A 167 -10.81 -3.92 14.35
C ALA A 167 -11.95 -3.24 13.56
N ASN A 168 -12.64 -2.26 14.16
CA ASN A 168 -13.74 -1.56 13.51
C ASN A 168 -13.23 -0.65 12.39
N ALA A 169 -12.16 0.11 12.63
CA ALA A 169 -11.52 0.93 11.61
C ALA A 169 -10.99 0.08 10.46
N ALA A 170 -10.44 -1.12 10.74
CA ALA A 170 -9.97 -2.05 9.71
C ALA A 170 -11.13 -2.60 8.84
N VAL A 171 -12.29 -2.88 9.43
CA VAL A 171 -13.49 -3.28 8.67
C VAL A 171 -13.96 -2.14 7.78
N GLY A 172 -14.11 -0.93 8.35
CA GLY A 172 -14.51 0.26 7.61
C GLY A 172 -13.54 0.55 6.45
N PHE A 173 -12.23 0.49 6.71
CA PHE A 173 -11.21 0.70 5.69
C PHE A 173 -11.31 -0.29 4.52
N LYS A 174 -11.52 -1.58 4.79
CA LYS A 174 -11.72 -2.59 3.73
C LYS A 174 -12.94 -2.26 2.85
N THR A 175 -14.04 -1.86 3.47
CA THR A 175 -15.24 -1.42 2.74
C THR A 175 -14.96 -0.16 1.91
N LEU A 176 -14.23 0.80 2.48
CA LEU A 176 -13.84 2.04 1.77
C LEU A 176 -13.06 1.73 0.49
N ILE A 177 -12.00 0.93 0.55
CA ILE A 177 -11.16 0.64 -0.62
C ILE A 177 -11.94 -0.14 -1.70
N GLN A 178 -12.84 -1.05 -1.32
CA GLN A 178 -13.73 -1.73 -2.26
C GLN A 178 -14.70 -0.77 -2.94
N THR A 179 -15.23 0.21 -2.21
CA THR A 179 -16.11 1.24 -2.76
C THR A 179 -15.35 2.14 -3.73
N LEU A 180 -14.16 2.61 -3.35
CA LEU A 180 -13.29 3.42 -4.20
C LEU A 180 -12.93 2.71 -5.51
N ALA A 181 -12.66 1.40 -5.46
CA ALA A 181 -12.39 0.61 -6.66
C ALA A 181 -13.62 0.50 -7.57
N ARG A 182 -14.83 0.29 -7.00
CA ARG A 182 -16.09 0.30 -7.77
C ARG A 182 -16.36 1.66 -8.43
N GLU A 183 -15.89 2.75 -7.84
CA GLU A 183 -15.93 4.10 -8.42
C GLU A 183 -14.83 4.35 -9.47
N GLY A 184 -14.06 3.33 -9.82
CA GLY A 184 -13.03 3.38 -10.86
C GLY A 184 -11.63 3.72 -10.40
N LYS A 185 -11.37 3.90 -9.10
CA LYS A 185 -10.02 4.12 -8.59
C LYS A 185 -9.18 2.85 -8.64
N THR A 186 -7.91 3.00 -8.97
CA THR A 186 -6.94 1.90 -8.95
C THR A 186 -6.22 1.87 -7.62
N ILE A 187 -6.16 0.70 -7.00
CA ILE A 187 -5.58 0.53 -5.66
C ILE A 187 -4.51 -0.54 -5.69
N ILE A 188 -3.32 -0.19 -5.26
CA ILE A 188 -2.26 -1.15 -4.94
C ILE A 188 -2.22 -1.29 -3.42
N TYR A 189 -2.42 -2.50 -2.95
CA TYR A 189 -2.53 -2.82 -1.53
C TYR A 189 -1.45 -3.82 -1.13
N SER A 190 -0.42 -3.39 -0.42
CA SER A 190 0.55 -4.32 0.15
C SER A 190 0.14 -4.71 1.57
N SER A 191 0.25 -5.98 1.89
CA SER A 191 0.00 -6.51 3.23
C SER A 191 0.68 -7.86 3.42
N HIS A 192 1.00 -8.17 4.68
CA HIS A 192 1.40 -9.50 5.11
C HIS A 192 0.21 -10.33 5.62
N ILE A 193 -1.00 -9.74 5.73
CA ILE A 193 -2.23 -10.43 6.17
C ILE A 193 -2.93 -10.99 4.94
N LEU A 194 -2.57 -12.23 4.56
CA LEU A 194 -3.00 -12.86 3.31
C LEU A 194 -4.52 -13.07 3.24
N ASP A 195 -5.18 -13.40 4.34
CA ASP A 195 -6.64 -13.51 4.43
C ASP A 195 -7.37 -12.23 4.02
N VAL A 196 -6.80 -11.07 4.35
CA VAL A 196 -7.39 -9.78 3.95
C VAL A 196 -7.21 -9.57 2.46
N VAL A 197 -6.03 -9.86 1.94
CA VAL A 197 -5.72 -9.73 0.51
C VAL A 197 -6.63 -10.63 -0.32
N GLU A 198 -6.79 -11.90 0.06
CA GLU A 198 -7.65 -12.86 -0.62
C GLU A 198 -9.11 -12.39 -0.73
N ARG A 199 -9.62 -11.72 0.33
CA ARG A 199 -11.01 -11.24 0.38
C ARG A 199 -11.24 -9.89 -0.30
N VAL A 200 -10.22 -9.04 -0.40
CA VAL A 200 -10.37 -7.65 -0.83
C VAL A 200 -9.82 -7.42 -2.22
N CYS A 201 -8.77 -8.14 -2.62
CA CYS A 201 -8.07 -7.89 -3.88
C CYS A 201 -8.69 -8.69 -5.03
N HIS A 202 -8.85 -8.02 -6.18
CA HIS A 202 -9.30 -8.65 -7.41
C HIS A 202 -8.20 -9.47 -8.10
N ARG A 203 -6.95 -9.12 -7.81
CA ARG A 203 -5.74 -9.71 -8.38
C ARG A 203 -4.61 -9.59 -7.39
N VAL A 204 -3.67 -10.53 -7.41
CA VAL A 204 -2.46 -10.50 -6.60
C VAL A 204 -1.22 -10.61 -7.49
N ILE A 205 -0.20 -9.86 -7.10
CA ILE A 205 1.15 -9.93 -7.64
C ILE A 205 2.06 -10.38 -6.50
N ILE A 206 2.74 -11.50 -6.65
CA ILE A 206 3.70 -12.00 -5.65
C ILE A 206 5.10 -11.72 -6.15
N ILE A 207 5.89 -11.04 -5.32
CA ILE A 207 7.31 -10.76 -5.59
C ILE A 207 8.19 -11.40 -4.51
N ASP A 208 9.37 -11.85 -4.93
CA ASP A 208 10.43 -12.26 -4.01
C ASP A 208 11.79 -11.91 -4.61
N LYS A 209 12.73 -11.47 -3.76
CA LYS A 209 14.10 -11.07 -4.13
C LYS A 209 14.14 -10.13 -5.34
N GLY A 210 13.19 -9.18 -5.37
CA GLY A 210 13.05 -8.17 -6.41
C GLY A 210 12.38 -8.66 -7.70
N LYS A 211 11.99 -9.92 -7.82
CA LYS A 211 11.40 -10.50 -9.04
C LYS A 211 9.92 -10.79 -8.86
N LEU A 212 9.15 -10.62 -9.93
CA LEU A 212 7.78 -11.05 -9.99
C LEU A 212 7.74 -12.58 -10.14
N LEU A 213 7.07 -13.25 -9.21
CA LEU A 213 6.91 -14.71 -9.22
C LEU A 213 5.56 -15.12 -9.82
N LEU A 214 4.48 -14.51 -9.34
CA LEU A 214 3.12 -14.83 -9.77
C LEU A 214 2.31 -13.54 -9.97
N ASP A 215 1.34 -13.62 -10.87
CA ASP A 215 0.43 -12.55 -11.20
C ASP A 215 -0.90 -13.12 -11.71
N GLY A 216 -1.99 -12.90 -10.99
CA GLY A 216 -3.30 -13.44 -11.36
C GLY A 216 -4.36 -13.23 -10.29
N LYS A 217 -5.56 -13.79 -10.51
CA LYS A 217 -6.60 -13.78 -9.49
C LYS A 217 -6.27 -14.78 -8.37
N PRO A 218 -6.55 -14.46 -7.10
CA PRO A 218 -6.24 -15.33 -5.98
C PRO A 218 -6.74 -16.78 -6.19
N ASP A 219 -8.02 -16.93 -6.51
CA ASP A 219 -8.65 -18.25 -6.67
C ASP A 219 -8.03 -19.07 -7.81
N GLU A 220 -7.72 -18.41 -8.96
CA GLU A 220 -7.11 -19.07 -10.13
C GLU A 220 -5.68 -19.52 -9.82
N LEU A 221 -4.91 -18.70 -9.08
CA LEU A 221 -3.54 -19.02 -8.68
C LEU A 221 -3.52 -20.16 -7.65
N VAL A 222 -4.40 -20.12 -6.66
CA VAL A 222 -4.54 -21.20 -5.64
C VAL A 222 -4.91 -22.52 -6.30
N ALA A 223 -5.87 -22.51 -7.24
CA ALA A 223 -6.32 -23.70 -7.95
C ALA A 223 -5.22 -24.29 -8.86
N SER A 224 -4.54 -23.44 -9.65
CA SER A 224 -3.49 -23.88 -10.59
C SER A 224 -2.28 -24.51 -9.89
N HIS A 225 -1.94 -24.04 -8.68
CA HIS A 225 -0.84 -24.56 -7.87
C HIS A 225 -1.27 -25.63 -6.85
N ARG A 226 -2.57 -25.98 -6.80
CA ARG A 226 -3.13 -26.95 -5.84
C ARG A 226 -2.80 -26.62 -4.38
N ALA A 227 -2.73 -25.33 -4.06
CA ALA A 227 -2.24 -24.88 -2.75
C ALA A 227 -3.31 -24.90 -1.65
N GLY A 228 -4.59 -24.90 -2.01
CA GLY A 228 -5.72 -24.88 -1.08
C GLY A 228 -6.03 -23.48 -0.52
N THR A 229 -5.03 -22.68 -0.15
CA THR A 229 -5.17 -21.31 0.33
C THR A 229 -4.09 -20.40 -0.28
N LEU A 230 -4.34 -19.08 -0.30
CA LEU A 230 -3.35 -18.09 -0.74
C LEU A 230 -2.10 -18.12 0.16
N GLU A 231 -2.26 -18.39 1.45
CA GLU A 231 -1.15 -18.51 2.40
C GLU A 231 -0.22 -19.67 2.04
N ARG A 232 -0.76 -20.85 1.76
CA ARG A 232 0.03 -21.99 1.31
C ARG A 232 0.71 -21.73 -0.03
N LEU A 233 0.00 -21.13 -0.98
CA LEU A 233 0.59 -20.73 -2.25
C LEU A 233 1.78 -19.79 -2.03
N PHE A 234 1.59 -18.78 -1.20
CA PHE A 234 2.64 -17.81 -0.87
C PHE A 234 3.86 -18.51 -0.26
N THR A 235 3.65 -19.40 0.73
CA THR A 235 4.70 -20.18 1.38
C THR A 235 5.47 -21.05 0.39
N GLN A 236 4.76 -21.76 -0.51
CA GLN A 236 5.36 -22.60 -1.55
C GLN A 236 6.27 -21.82 -2.50
N VAL A 237 5.81 -20.65 -2.99
CA VAL A 237 6.56 -19.88 -4.00
C VAL A 237 7.66 -19.01 -3.42
N THR A 238 7.60 -18.66 -2.13
CA THR A 238 8.62 -17.85 -1.44
C THR A 238 9.58 -18.68 -0.59
N GLY A 239 9.46 -20.01 -0.59
CA GLY A 239 10.38 -20.90 0.12
C GLY A 239 10.12 -21.03 1.62
N GLY A 240 8.90 -20.73 2.09
CA GLY A 240 8.53 -20.81 3.50
C GLY A 240 8.46 -22.25 4.06
N ASP A 241 8.31 -23.27 3.21
CA ASP A 241 8.29 -24.70 3.59
C ASP A 241 9.54 -25.13 4.38
N GLU A 242 10.68 -24.48 4.10
CA GLU A 242 11.92 -24.73 4.83
C GLU A 242 11.86 -24.21 6.27
N LEU A 243 11.16 -23.11 6.52
CA LEU A 243 10.96 -22.56 7.86
C LEU A 243 10.03 -23.44 8.70
N GLU A 244 9.00 -24.02 8.11
CA GLU A 244 8.11 -24.99 8.79
C GLU A 244 8.89 -26.22 9.24
N ARG A 245 9.72 -26.81 8.36
CA ARG A 245 10.59 -27.94 8.72
C ARG A 245 11.57 -27.59 9.84
N ARG A 246 12.20 -26.40 9.76
CA ARG A 246 13.12 -25.94 10.82
C ARG A 246 12.40 -25.73 12.15
N ALA A 247 11.15 -25.25 12.13
CA ALA A 247 10.34 -25.08 13.35
C ALA A 247 9.99 -26.45 13.97
N GLU A 248 9.62 -27.44 13.15
CA GLU A 248 9.38 -28.81 13.62
C GLU A 248 10.64 -29.42 14.23
N ASP A 249 11.79 -29.27 13.58
CA ASP A 249 13.06 -29.78 14.10
C ASP A 249 13.48 -29.06 15.40
N PHE A 250 13.30 -27.76 15.47
CA PHE A 250 13.54 -26.99 16.70
C PHE A 250 12.63 -27.44 17.83
N ALA A 251 11.34 -27.68 17.56
CA ALA A 251 10.41 -28.17 18.58
C ALA A 251 10.78 -29.57 19.14
N LYS A 252 11.49 -30.40 18.38
CA LYS A 252 11.97 -31.70 18.86
C LYS A 252 13.03 -31.57 19.93
N THR A 253 13.85 -30.51 19.93
CA THR A 253 14.89 -30.27 20.93
C THR A 253 14.36 -30.02 22.36
N PHE A 254 13.05 -29.76 22.50
CA PHE A 254 12.40 -29.60 23.82
C PHE A 254 11.69 -30.85 24.30
N ARG A 255 11.82 -31.99 23.58
CA ARG A 255 11.19 -33.28 23.96
C ARG A 255 12.15 -34.23 24.65
N GLU A 256 13.42 -33.86 24.79
CA GLU A 256 14.44 -34.52 25.59
C GLU A 256 14.60 -33.83 26.97
#